data_b71c21023ab5d69e0815192a24a3fbf1
#
_entry.id   b71c21023ab5d69e0815192a24a3fbf1
#
_cell.length_a   1.000
_cell.length_b   1.000
_cell.length_c   1.000
_cell.angle_alpha   90.00
_cell.angle_beta   90.00
_cell.angle_gamma   90.00
#
_symmetry.space_group_name_H-M   'P 1'
#
loop_
_entity.id
_entity.type
_entity.pdbx_description
1 polymer ?
#
loop_
_entity_poly.entity_id
_entity_poly.type
_entity_poly.pdbx_seq_one_letter_code
_entity_poly.pdbx_strand_id
1 'polypeptide(L)'
;MNYIPVDPFKHEQIKVSEHLSVEFIHTLHSIPGNTAIVVRTPNGLIYLSGDWRAEANPMGVQTDYARIDEIVKNEGVDLMLNESTNIGSPGKHPHSEFDVGENIGRVMDHYANGRVIISCFSSQIGRIELILKEAAARGRKVAFAGFSMINNIEVAIRTQQIKVPKDTVMKMEDIIKLPDEKVTIVCTGSQGEMNAVLSRMVTGAHKYIKIKSTDTIVFSSNPIPGNEPKVVGAVDGLMREGAIVMQHGKTHLTNLGPLHLSGHAYYEDHVEFVTRMKPLNYMPYHGEFFMLEYNAEMAENVVGIDKKRIIVADDGDVVELLPDKTIRKSGRIPVGNELYDDADKQVHEAVVKDRIHISREGIFMVVLTVSKKTGRLMKTPDVVSRAFVYLDKSEELIGKIRHYLRTKIERTKITDNNMKDVKEEIRDDISHILFDATGHTPIVITVINQV
;
A
#
# COMPACT_ATOMS: atom_id res chain seq x y z
N MET A 1 22.05 -4.80 17.63
CA MET A 1 20.82 -5.64 17.57
C MET A 1 21.29 -7.08 17.40
N ASN A 2 20.81 -8.01 18.24
CA ASN A 2 21.16 -9.43 18.12
C ASN A 2 20.11 -10.10 17.24
N TYR A 3 20.54 -10.76 16.16
CA TYR A 3 19.66 -11.55 15.30
C TYR A 3 19.78 -13.03 15.68
N ILE A 4 18.64 -13.67 15.89
CA ILE A 4 18.55 -15.11 16.14
C ILE A 4 17.92 -15.72 14.89
N PRO A 5 18.67 -16.47 14.08
CA PRO A 5 18.11 -17.18 12.93
C PRO A 5 17.18 -18.30 13.43
N VAL A 6 16.01 -18.41 12.84
CA VAL A 6 15.00 -19.41 13.18
C VAL A 6 14.70 -20.25 11.95
N ASP A 7 14.67 -21.55 12.13
CA ASP A 7 14.18 -22.52 11.16
C ASP A 7 12.78 -23.00 11.61
N PRO A 8 11.69 -22.59 10.93
CA PRO A 8 10.34 -22.92 11.37
C PRO A 8 10.02 -24.44 11.34
N PHE A 9 10.84 -25.23 10.64
CA PHE A 9 10.65 -26.68 10.58
C PHE A 9 11.33 -27.44 11.74
N LYS A 10 12.13 -26.76 12.56
CA LYS A 10 12.72 -27.35 13.77
C LYS A 10 11.83 -27.24 14.99
N HIS A 11 10.77 -26.43 14.92
CA HIS A 11 9.82 -26.20 16.01
C HIS A 11 10.49 -25.78 17.34
N GLU A 12 11.59 -25.02 17.24
CA GLU A 12 12.35 -24.57 18.40
C GLU A 12 11.54 -23.52 19.18
N GLN A 13 11.39 -23.78 20.50
CA GLN A 13 10.82 -22.79 21.41
C GLN A 13 11.90 -21.83 21.88
N ILE A 14 11.83 -20.59 21.42
CA ILE A 14 12.77 -19.54 21.77
C ILE A 14 12.31 -18.88 23.07
N LYS A 15 13.11 -18.98 24.12
CA LYS A 15 12.82 -18.31 25.39
C LYS A 15 13.09 -16.81 25.27
N VAL A 16 12.05 -15.99 25.36
CA VAL A 16 12.12 -14.53 25.31
C VAL A 16 12.34 -13.95 26.71
N SER A 17 11.70 -14.55 27.72
CA SER A 17 11.88 -14.21 29.14
C SER A 17 11.67 -15.44 30.01
N GLU A 18 11.67 -15.27 31.32
CA GLU A 18 11.38 -16.36 32.27
C GLU A 18 9.99 -16.98 32.03
N HIS A 19 9.03 -16.15 31.61
CA HIS A 19 7.62 -16.53 31.48
C HIS A 19 7.09 -16.54 30.04
N LEU A 20 7.92 -16.18 29.06
CA LEU A 20 7.51 -16.08 27.67
C LEU A 20 8.42 -16.91 26.76
N SER A 21 7.81 -17.74 25.93
CA SER A 21 8.48 -18.40 24.81
C SER A 21 7.69 -18.21 23.51
N VAL A 22 8.41 -18.19 22.39
CA VAL A 22 7.82 -18.10 21.04
C VAL A 22 8.30 -19.27 20.20
N GLU A 23 7.43 -19.71 19.30
CA GLU A 23 7.73 -20.73 18.29
C GLU A 23 7.19 -20.24 16.95
N PHE A 24 7.94 -20.47 15.89
CA PHE A 24 7.56 -20.09 14.53
C PHE A 24 7.14 -21.36 13.78
N ILE A 25 5.98 -21.32 13.13
CA ILE A 25 5.44 -22.45 12.37
C ILE A 25 5.31 -22.01 10.91
N HIS A 26 5.84 -22.79 9.98
CA HIS A 26 5.73 -22.47 8.57
C HIS A 26 4.27 -22.39 8.12
N THR A 27 3.90 -21.29 7.46
CA THR A 27 2.61 -21.10 6.80
C THR A 27 2.81 -20.65 5.35
N LEU A 28 1.95 -21.13 4.48
CA LEU A 28 2.01 -20.81 3.07
C LEU A 28 1.49 -19.39 2.80
N HIS A 29 2.31 -18.59 2.13
CA HIS A 29 1.97 -17.25 1.65
C HIS A 29 2.70 -16.97 0.33
N SER A 30 2.57 -15.76 -0.22
CA SER A 30 3.23 -15.36 -1.47
C SER A 30 4.75 -15.19 -1.36
N ILE A 31 5.26 -14.95 -0.15
CA ILE A 31 6.70 -14.82 0.13
C ILE A 31 7.23 -16.09 0.79
N PRO A 32 8.39 -16.63 0.36
CA PRO A 32 9.03 -17.76 1.02
C PRO A 32 9.43 -17.44 2.47
N GLY A 33 9.33 -18.45 3.36
CA GLY A 33 9.72 -18.33 4.75
C GLY A 33 8.69 -17.64 5.63
N ASN A 34 7.46 -17.51 5.17
CA ASN A 34 6.36 -16.99 5.99
C ASN A 34 6.04 -17.91 7.16
N THR A 35 5.64 -17.33 8.31
CA THR A 35 5.37 -18.11 9.53
C THR A 35 4.19 -17.56 10.30
N ALA A 36 3.46 -18.46 10.93
CA ALA A 36 2.65 -18.16 12.11
C ALA A 36 3.54 -18.12 13.36
N ILE A 37 3.05 -17.49 14.42
CA ILE A 37 3.76 -17.35 15.69
C ILE A 37 2.89 -17.94 16.80
N VAL A 38 3.48 -18.83 17.59
CA VAL A 38 2.89 -19.33 18.83
C VAL A 38 3.59 -18.66 19.99
N VAL A 39 2.85 -18.00 20.86
CA VAL A 39 3.35 -17.37 22.06
C VAL A 39 2.81 -18.12 23.27
N ARG A 40 3.70 -18.67 24.10
CA ARG A 40 3.33 -19.33 25.35
C ARG A 40 3.57 -18.40 26.51
N THR A 41 2.52 -18.19 27.30
CA THR A 41 2.51 -17.31 28.47
C THR A 41 1.97 -18.08 29.69
N PRO A 42 2.15 -17.57 30.92
CA PRO A 42 1.52 -18.17 32.11
C PRO A 42 -0.01 -18.20 32.02
N ASN A 43 -0.61 -17.24 31.28
CA ASN A 43 -2.05 -17.15 31.11
C ASN A 43 -2.59 -18.01 29.96
N GLY A 44 -1.75 -18.53 29.09
CA GLY A 44 -2.16 -19.43 28.02
C GLY A 44 -1.35 -19.31 26.75
N LEU A 45 -1.77 -20.08 25.76
CA LEU A 45 -1.19 -20.15 24.43
C LEU A 45 -1.93 -19.21 23.49
N ILE A 46 -1.17 -18.33 22.84
CA ILE A 46 -1.68 -17.40 21.82
C ILE A 46 -1.12 -17.85 20.47
N TYR A 47 -1.98 -17.99 19.48
CA TYR A 47 -1.62 -18.29 18.09
C TYR A 47 -1.89 -17.07 17.21
N LEU A 48 -0.87 -16.59 16.51
CA LEU A 48 -0.98 -15.52 15.50
C LEU A 48 -0.76 -16.17 14.13
N SER A 49 -1.76 -16.10 13.26
CA SER A 49 -1.69 -16.77 11.94
C SER A 49 -0.59 -16.23 11.02
N GLY A 50 -0.22 -14.94 11.17
CA GLY A 50 0.43 -14.22 10.08
C GLY A 50 -0.49 -14.16 8.86
N ASP A 51 0.01 -13.68 7.75
CA ASP A 51 -0.69 -13.78 6.48
C ASP A 51 -0.57 -15.21 5.98
N TRP A 52 -1.66 -15.80 5.51
CA TRP A 52 -1.63 -17.17 5.06
C TRP A 52 -2.65 -17.44 3.96
N ARG A 53 -2.43 -18.49 3.19
CA ARG A 53 -3.39 -19.03 2.24
C ARG A 53 -3.43 -20.56 2.30
N ALA A 54 -4.56 -21.14 1.91
CA ALA A 54 -4.67 -22.55 1.63
C ALA A 54 -4.49 -22.77 0.12
N GLU A 55 -3.70 -23.75 -0.26
CA GLU A 55 -3.48 -24.14 -1.66
C GLU A 55 -3.28 -25.64 -1.73
N ALA A 56 -4.06 -26.33 -2.58
CA ALA A 56 -4.01 -27.78 -2.67
C ALA A 56 -2.68 -28.28 -3.29
N ASN A 57 -2.09 -27.50 -4.18
CA ASN A 57 -0.83 -27.81 -4.87
C ASN A 57 0.10 -26.60 -4.81
N PRO A 58 0.72 -26.33 -3.65
CA PRO A 58 1.53 -25.14 -3.48
C PRO A 58 2.85 -25.23 -4.23
N MET A 59 3.32 -24.10 -4.69
CA MET A 59 4.68 -23.94 -5.12
C MET A 59 5.60 -23.78 -3.91
N GLY A 60 6.30 -24.83 -3.53
CA GLY A 60 7.13 -24.88 -2.34
C GLY A 60 6.54 -25.75 -1.24
N VAL A 61 6.82 -25.39 0.02
CA VAL A 61 6.40 -26.19 1.18
C VAL A 61 5.01 -25.79 1.64
N GLN A 62 4.17 -26.77 1.92
CA GLN A 62 2.81 -26.58 2.46
C GLN A 62 2.89 -26.05 3.91
N THR A 63 1.82 -25.37 4.35
CA THR A 63 1.62 -25.05 5.78
C THR A 63 1.82 -26.29 6.64
N ASP A 64 2.55 -26.14 7.75
CA ASP A 64 2.85 -27.26 8.68
C ASP A 64 1.64 -27.60 9.55
N TYR A 65 0.62 -28.15 8.90
CA TYR A 65 -0.59 -28.61 9.59
C TYR A 65 -0.34 -29.70 10.63
N ALA A 66 0.73 -30.49 10.46
CA ALA A 66 1.07 -31.53 11.41
C ALA A 66 1.48 -30.94 12.77
N ARG A 67 2.32 -29.90 12.75
CA ARG A 67 2.72 -29.18 13.96
C ARG A 67 1.55 -28.43 14.59
N ILE A 68 0.71 -27.80 13.76
CA ILE A 68 -0.52 -27.14 14.22
C ILE A 68 -1.43 -28.12 14.96
N ASP A 69 -1.70 -29.30 14.38
CA ASP A 69 -2.56 -30.33 14.98
C ASP A 69 -1.97 -30.86 16.30
N GLU A 70 -0.64 -31.00 16.38
CA GLU A 70 0.03 -31.39 17.60
C GLU A 70 -0.17 -30.37 18.73
N ILE A 71 -0.03 -29.08 18.45
CA ILE A 71 -0.27 -28.00 19.41
C ILE A 71 -1.72 -27.98 19.87
N VAL A 72 -2.67 -28.02 18.93
CA VAL A 72 -4.10 -28.05 19.25
C VAL A 72 -4.46 -29.23 20.15
N LYS A 73 -3.88 -30.41 19.86
CA LYS A 73 -4.15 -31.64 20.63
C LYS A 73 -3.54 -31.62 22.03
N ASN A 74 -2.31 -31.15 22.14
CA ASN A 74 -1.49 -31.35 23.38
C ASN A 74 -1.58 -30.11 24.30
N GLU A 75 -1.71 -28.91 23.74
CA GLU A 75 -1.64 -27.65 24.49
C GLU A 75 -2.98 -26.89 24.46
N GLY A 76 -3.72 -26.99 23.35
CA GLY A 76 -4.89 -26.15 23.08
C GLY A 76 -4.50 -24.73 22.68
N VAL A 77 -5.47 -23.97 22.15
CA VAL A 77 -5.28 -22.57 21.75
C VAL A 77 -6.20 -21.69 22.57
N ASP A 78 -5.64 -20.93 23.52
CA ASP A 78 -6.43 -20.06 24.39
C ASP A 78 -6.89 -18.78 23.70
N LEU A 79 -6.07 -18.23 22.79
CA LEU A 79 -6.43 -17.08 21.94
C LEU A 79 -5.83 -17.27 20.55
N MET A 80 -6.68 -17.17 19.53
CA MET A 80 -6.25 -17.13 18.14
C MET A 80 -6.43 -15.72 17.58
N LEU A 81 -5.35 -15.15 17.03
CA LEU A 81 -5.38 -13.99 16.16
C LEU A 81 -5.30 -14.49 14.72
N ASN A 82 -6.31 -14.16 13.89
CA ASN A 82 -6.38 -14.63 12.50
C ASN A 82 -6.57 -13.48 11.54
N GLU A 83 -5.80 -13.48 10.44
CA GLU A 83 -5.86 -12.45 9.40
C GLU A 83 -7.24 -12.42 8.71
N SER A 84 -7.60 -11.29 8.10
CA SER A 84 -8.96 -11.04 7.60
C SER A 84 -9.03 -10.53 6.16
N THR A 85 -7.89 -10.43 5.47
CA THR A 85 -7.76 -9.67 4.21
C THR A 85 -8.75 -10.09 3.13
N ASN A 86 -8.97 -11.39 2.95
CA ASN A 86 -9.89 -11.92 1.92
C ASN A 86 -11.15 -12.59 2.48
N ILE A 87 -11.53 -12.29 3.70
CA ILE A 87 -12.72 -12.90 4.34
C ILE A 87 -14.02 -12.69 3.52
N GLY A 88 -14.09 -11.61 2.75
CA GLY A 88 -15.21 -11.33 1.84
C GLY A 88 -15.19 -12.12 0.52
N SER A 89 -14.14 -12.91 0.24
CA SER A 89 -14.04 -13.71 -0.98
C SER A 89 -14.69 -15.08 -0.76
N PRO A 90 -15.81 -15.40 -1.45
CA PRO A 90 -16.54 -16.64 -1.22
C PRO A 90 -15.76 -17.88 -1.71
N GLY A 91 -16.06 -19.01 -1.12
CA GLY A 91 -15.46 -20.30 -1.48
C GLY A 91 -14.10 -20.54 -0.87
N LYS A 92 -13.40 -21.53 -1.41
CA LYS A 92 -11.99 -21.84 -1.15
C LYS A 92 -11.11 -21.20 -2.19
N HIS A 93 -9.84 -21.07 -1.85
CA HIS A 93 -8.81 -20.65 -2.78
C HIS A 93 -8.76 -21.59 -4.01
N PRO A 94 -9.19 -21.13 -5.22
CA PRO A 94 -9.61 -22.05 -6.26
C PRO A 94 -8.47 -22.56 -7.16
N HIS A 95 -7.30 -21.93 -7.11
CA HIS A 95 -6.20 -22.14 -8.07
C HIS A 95 -4.86 -22.27 -7.35
N SER A 96 -3.84 -22.66 -8.11
CA SER A 96 -2.44 -22.70 -7.69
C SER A 96 -1.60 -21.67 -8.44
N GLU A 97 -0.41 -21.37 -7.91
CA GLU A 97 0.56 -20.54 -8.65
C GLU A 97 0.95 -21.18 -10.00
N PHE A 98 0.91 -22.50 -10.11
CA PHE A 98 1.15 -23.19 -11.38
C PHE A 98 0.13 -22.83 -12.46
N ASP A 99 -1.16 -22.72 -12.08
CA ASP A 99 -2.22 -22.28 -12.99
C ASP A 99 -1.96 -20.86 -13.50
N VAL A 100 -1.52 -19.95 -12.62
CA VAL A 100 -1.15 -18.59 -13.01
C VAL A 100 0.04 -18.59 -13.97
N GLY A 101 1.08 -19.38 -13.66
CA GLY A 101 2.25 -19.53 -14.53
C GLY A 101 1.87 -20.02 -15.94
N GLU A 102 1.08 -21.09 -16.03
CA GLU A 102 0.59 -21.64 -17.29
C GLU A 102 -0.22 -20.61 -18.10
N ASN A 103 -1.12 -19.86 -17.44
CA ASN A 103 -1.90 -18.84 -18.13
C ASN A 103 -1.06 -17.66 -18.62
N ILE A 104 -0.03 -17.25 -17.87
CA ILE A 104 0.96 -16.27 -18.35
C ILE A 104 1.69 -16.82 -19.57
N GLY A 105 2.03 -18.10 -19.58
CA GLY A 105 2.59 -18.79 -20.76
C GLY A 105 1.65 -18.74 -21.97
N ARG A 106 0.36 -19.01 -21.79
CA ARG A 106 -0.67 -18.89 -22.85
C ARG A 106 -0.78 -17.46 -23.39
N VAL A 107 -0.65 -16.44 -22.52
CA VAL A 107 -0.57 -15.04 -22.98
C VAL A 107 0.64 -14.81 -23.85
N MET A 108 1.82 -15.33 -23.47
CA MET A 108 3.04 -15.23 -24.27
C MET A 108 2.90 -15.91 -25.63
N ASP A 109 2.16 -17.03 -25.72
CA ASP A 109 1.88 -17.73 -26.97
C ASP A 109 0.92 -16.96 -27.87
N HIS A 110 -0.16 -16.42 -27.29
CA HIS A 110 -1.16 -15.67 -28.04
C HIS A 110 -0.61 -14.36 -28.62
N TYR A 111 0.24 -13.67 -27.87
CA TYR A 111 0.90 -12.42 -28.27
C TYR A 111 2.38 -12.64 -28.60
N ALA A 112 2.65 -13.67 -29.40
CA ALA A 112 4.00 -14.13 -29.67
C ALA A 112 4.90 -13.07 -30.34
N ASN A 113 4.32 -12.16 -31.13
CA ASN A 113 5.06 -11.19 -31.96
C ASN A 113 5.45 -9.89 -31.22
N GLY A 114 4.97 -9.68 -30.00
CA GLY A 114 5.21 -8.46 -29.20
C GLY A 114 6.01 -8.73 -27.92
N ARG A 115 6.38 -7.64 -27.24
CA ARG A 115 6.92 -7.74 -25.88
C ARG A 115 5.79 -8.08 -24.91
N VAL A 116 6.11 -8.88 -23.89
CA VAL A 116 5.20 -9.16 -22.78
C VAL A 116 5.77 -8.50 -21.52
N ILE A 117 5.01 -7.57 -20.94
CA ILE A 117 5.38 -6.82 -19.75
C ILE A 117 4.45 -7.27 -18.61
N ILE A 118 5.01 -7.86 -17.56
CA ILE A 118 4.24 -8.43 -16.46
C ILE A 118 4.49 -7.61 -15.21
N SER A 119 3.43 -7.01 -14.68
CA SER A 119 3.49 -6.25 -13.43
C SER A 119 2.94 -7.09 -12.29
N CYS A 120 3.76 -7.32 -11.26
CA CYS A 120 3.40 -8.08 -10.06
C CYS A 120 4.11 -7.52 -8.82
N PHE A 121 3.73 -8.02 -7.63
CA PHE A 121 4.44 -7.71 -6.40
C PHE A 121 5.84 -8.35 -6.41
N SER A 122 6.83 -7.61 -5.95
CA SER A 122 8.23 -8.08 -5.89
C SER A 122 8.46 -9.19 -4.85
N SER A 123 7.51 -9.41 -3.94
CA SER A 123 7.51 -10.49 -2.95
C SER A 123 7.01 -11.83 -3.50
N GLN A 124 6.34 -11.85 -4.66
CA GLN A 124 5.79 -13.07 -5.26
C GLN A 124 6.87 -13.91 -5.96
N ILE A 125 7.83 -14.37 -5.18
CA ILE A 125 9.04 -15.05 -5.67
C ILE A 125 8.69 -16.31 -6.49
N GLY A 126 7.74 -17.11 -6.02
CA GLY A 126 7.28 -18.31 -6.75
C GLY A 126 6.70 -17.98 -8.13
N ARG A 127 5.86 -16.95 -8.23
CA ARG A 127 5.31 -16.48 -9.51
C ARG A 127 6.40 -16.04 -10.48
N ILE A 128 7.40 -15.31 -9.98
CA ILE A 128 8.53 -14.85 -10.78
C ILE A 128 9.32 -16.05 -11.32
N GLU A 129 9.51 -17.10 -10.53
CA GLU A 129 10.13 -18.35 -11.00
C GLU A 129 9.34 -18.98 -12.14
N LEU A 130 8.01 -19.04 -12.02
CA LEU A 130 7.15 -19.56 -13.09
C LEU A 130 7.22 -18.70 -14.35
N ILE A 131 7.19 -17.37 -14.21
CA ILE A 131 7.38 -16.45 -15.35
C ILE A 131 8.71 -16.71 -16.05
N LEU A 132 9.79 -16.90 -15.30
CA LEU A 132 11.12 -17.22 -15.86
C LEU A 132 11.10 -18.54 -16.62
N LYS A 133 10.46 -19.57 -16.05
CA LYS A 133 10.31 -20.90 -16.69
C LYS A 133 9.50 -20.81 -17.98
N GLU A 134 8.36 -20.14 -17.96
CA GLU A 134 7.48 -19.98 -19.12
C GLU A 134 8.13 -19.15 -20.23
N ALA A 135 8.87 -18.10 -19.87
CA ALA A 135 9.63 -17.30 -20.83
C ALA A 135 10.77 -18.11 -21.46
N ALA A 136 11.53 -18.85 -20.66
CA ALA A 136 12.62 -19.71 -21.14
C ALA A 136 12.11 -20.80 -22.10
N ALA A 137 11.00 -21.45 -21.80
CA ALA A 137 10.37 -22.46 -22.65
C ALA A 137 10.00 -21.93 -24.05
N ARG A 138 9.74 -20.60 -24.17
CA ARG A 138 9.41 -19.91 -25.43
C ARG A 138 10.60 -19.17 -26.03
N GLY A 139 11.80 -19.40 -25.53
CA GLY A 139 13.03 -18.74 -25.99
C GLY A 139 13.02 -17.22 -25.83
N ARG A 140 12.22 -16.71 -24.87
CA ARG A 140 12.20 -15.29 -24.46
C ARG A 140 13.26 -15.02 -23.40
N LYS A 141 13.81 -13.82 -23.40
CA LYS A 141 14.69 -13.30 -22.36
C LYS A 141 13.87 -12.46 -21.38
N VAL A 142 14.31 -12.39 -20.14
CA VAL A 142 13.60 -11.67 -19.09
C VAL A 142 14.51 -10.58 -18.49
N ALA A 143 13.99 -9.37 -18.38
CA ALA A 143 14.62 -8.31 -17.59
C ALA A 143 13.69 -7.87 -16.46
N PHE A 144 14.29 -7.49 -15.33
CA PHE A 144 13.59 -6.97 -14.17
C PHE A 144 13.66 -5.45 -14.13
N ALA A 145 12.56 -4.81 -13.75
CA ALA A 145 12.47 -3.36 -13.60
C ALA A 145 11.81 -2.97 -12.26
N GLY A 146 12.45 -2.05 -11.55
CA GLY A 146 12.07 -1.58 -10.23
C GLY A 146 13.06 -2.01 -9.16
N PHE A 147 13.39 -1.08 -8.25
CA PHE A 147 14.42 -1.29 -7.23
C PHE A 147 14.10 -2.49 -6.34
N SER A 148 12.89 -2.55 -5.79
CA SER A 148 12.46 -3.66 -4.94
C SER A 148 12.41 -4.99 -5.71
N MET A 149 11.99 -4.99 -6.98
CA MET A 149 11.96 -6.19 -7.82
C MET A 149 13.39 -6.75 -8.00
N ILE A 150 14.34 -5.92 -8.38
CA ILE A 150 15.73 -6.33 -8.60
C ILE A 150 16.34 -6.87 -7.30
N ASN A 151 16.20 -6.13 -6.20
CA ASN A 151 16.76 -6.54 -4.90
C ASN A 151 16.17 -7.87 -4.40
N ASN A 152 14.86 -8.03 -4.46
CA ASN A 152 14.21 -9.25 -3.99
C ASN A 152 14.64 -10.47 -4.81
N ILE A 153 14.77 -10.32 -6.13
CA ILE A 153 15.24 -11.39 -7.00
C ILE A 153 16.71 -11.73 -6.74
N GLU A 154 17.57 -10.73 -6.54
CA GLU A 154 18.98 -10.97 -6.19
C GLU A 154 19.10 -11.74 -4.86
N VAL A 155 18.31 -11.36 -3.85
CA VAL A 155 18.25 -12.08 -2.57
C VAL A 155 17.74 -13.49 -2.77
N ALA A 156 16.64 -13.68 -3.51
CA ALA A 156 16.04 -14.98 -3.75
C ALA A 156 16.99 -15.94 -4.50
N ILE A 157 17.78 -15.43 -5.46
CA ILE A 157 18.84 -16.20 -6.13
C ILE A 157 19.94 -16.59 -5.15
N ARG A 158 20.45 -15.64 -4.37
CA ARG A 158 21.53 -15.88 -3.40
C ARG A 158 21.15 -16.87 -2.29
N THR A 159 19.88 -16.84 -1.87
CA THR A 159 19.34 -17.76 -0.85
C THR A 159 18.75 -19.04 -1.44
N GLN A 160 18.91 -19.26 -2.75
CA GLN A 160 18.42 -20.44 -3.48
C GLN A 160 16.90 -20.68 -3.35
N GLN A 161 16.14 -19.61 -3.15
CA GLN A 161 14.68 -19.64 -3.09
C GLN A 161 14.03 -19.66 -4.49
N ILE A 162 14.79 -19.42 -5.54
CA ILE A 162 14.34 -19.38 -6.94
C ILE A 162 15.35 -20.07 -7.85
N LYS A 163 14.83 -20.82 -8.81
CA LYS A 163 15.63 -21.44 -9.89
C LYS A 163 15.53 -20.60 -11.16
N VAL A 164 16.62 -20.02 -11.57
CA VAL A 164 16.71 -19.23 -12.80
C VAL A 164 17.17 -20.15 -13.94
N PRO A 165 16.36 -20.34 -15.01
CA PRO A 165 16.81 -21.09 -16.19
C PRO A 165 18.04 -20.41 -16.82
N LYS A 166 18.96 -21.25 -17.31
CA LYS A 166 20.22 -20.77 -17.90
C LYS A 166 19.97 -19.76 -19.03
N ASP A 167 20.76 -18.69 -19.05
CA ASP A 167 20.74 -17.66 -20.09
C ASP A 167 19.38 -16.95 -20.29
N THR A 168 18.46 -17.02 -19.33
CA THR A 168 17.14 -16.40 -19.44
C THR A 168 17.14 -14.94 -19.02
N VAL A 169 17.85 -14.60 -17.95
CA VAL A 169 17.85 -13.22 -17.39
C VAL A 169 18.91 -12.38 -18.08
N MET A 170 18.52 -11.15 -18.46
CA MET A 170 19.41 -10.16 -19.09
C MET A 170 19.23 -8.79 -18.41
N LYS A 171 20.26 -7.94 -18.55
CA LYS A 171 20.16 -6.54 -18.13
C LYS A 171 19.21 -5.76 -19.04
N MET A 172 18.57 -4.73 -18.51
CA MET A 172 17.63 -3.90 -19.25
C MET A 172 18.27 -3.25 -20.50
N GLU A 173 19.52 -2.81 -20.40
CA GLU A 173 20.24 -2.18 -21.51
C GLU A 173 20.49 -3.12 -22.69
N ASP A 174 20.51 -4.43 -22.45
CA ASP A 174 20.78 -5.42 -23.46
C ASP A 174 19.50 -6.04 -24.03
N ILE A 175 18.50 -6.28 -23.18
CA ILE A 175 17.24 -6.89 -23.62
C ILE A 175 16.47 -6.00 -24.62
N ILE A 176 16.57 -4.67 -24.47
CA ILE A 176 15.91 -3.72 -25.40
C ILE A 176 16.48 -3.72 -26.82
N LYS A 177 17.62 -4.36 -27.02
CA LYS A 177 18.25 -4.54 -28.36
C LYS A 177 17.74 -5.78 -29.08
N LEU A 178 17.03 -6.66 -28.38
CA LEU A 178 16.46 -7.88 -28.97
C LEU A 178 15.18 -7.58 -29.74
N PRO A 179 14.79 -8.45 -30.68
CA PRO A 179 13.47 -8.42 -31.28
C PRO A 179 12.37 -8.55 -30.24
N ASP A 180 11.25 -7.82 -30.43
CA ASP A 180 10.17 -7.71 -29.43
C ASP A 180 9.61 -9.07 -29.00
N GLU A 181 9.50 -10.02 -29.89
CA GLU A 181 9.05 -11.40 -29.63
C GLU A 181 9.98 -12.18 -28.69
N LYS A 182 11.18 -11.71 -28.46
CA LYS A 182 12.15 -12.31 -27.52
C LYS A 182 12.20 -11.64 -26.17
N VAL A 183 11.39 -10.60 -25.96
CA VAL A 183 11.46 -9.76 -24.76
C VAL A 183 10.29 -10.00 -23.81
N THR A 184 10.61 -10.31 -22.55
CA THR A 184 9.69 -10.29 -21.44
C THR A 184 10.26 -9.37 -20.35
N ILE A 185 9.43 -8.51 -19.78
CA ILE A 185 9.82 -7.59 -18.71
C ILE A 185 8.95 -7.87 -17.49
N VAL A 186 9.58 -8.08 -16.34
CA VAL A 186 8.87 -8.22 -15.05
C VAL A 186 9.13 -6.97 -14.23
N CYS A 187 8.08 -6.29 -13.79
CA CYS A 187 8.21 -5.00 -13.15
C CYS A 187 7.25 -4.80 -11.97
N THR A 188 7.53 -3.78 -11.17
CA THR A 188 6.62 -3.25 -10.15
C THR A 188 5.72 -2.17 -10.72
N GLY A 189 4.72 -1.72 -9.93
CA GLY A 189 3.81 -0.62 -10.29
C GLY A 189 2.39 -1.06 -10.62
N SER A 190 2.04 -2.31 -10.27
CA SER A 190 0.69 -2.84 -10.47
C SER A 190 -0.38 -2.14 -9.61
N GLN A 191 0.02 -1.30 -8.65
CA GLN A 191 -0.87 -0.51 -7.78
C GLN A 191 -1.03 0.94 -8.25
N GLY A 192 -0.46 1.31 -9.39
CA GLY A 192 -0.59 2.63 -9.99
C GLY A 192 0.13 3.76 -9.22
N GLU A 193 1.14 3.43 -8.42
CA GLU A 193 1.94 4.44 -7.71
C GLU A 193 2.68 5.34 -8.71
N MET A 194 2.67 6.65 -8.48
CA MET A 194 3.18 7.65 -9.44
C MET A 194 4.65 7.45 -9.85
N ASN A 195 5.49 7.01 -8.91
CA ASN A 195 6.92 6.82 -9.15
C ASN A 195 7.29 5.37 -9.52
N ALA A 196 6.30 4.49 -9.59
CA ALA A 196 6.53 3.09 -9.95
C ALA A 196 6.96 2.93 -11.42
N VAL A 197 7.57 1.79 -11.71
CA VAL A 197 8.10 1.50 -13.03
C VAL A 197 7.04 1.62 -14.11
N LEU A 198 5.87 0.99 -13.90
CA LEU A 198 4.80 0.97 -14.89
C LEU A 198 4.25 2.39 -15.16
N SER A 199 4.04 3.19 -14.10
CA SER A 199 3.60 4.60 -14.24
C SER A 199 4.61 5.44 -15.02
N ARG A 200 5.92 5.22 -14.80
CA ARG A 200 6.97 5.90 -15.58
C ARG A 200 7.03 5.45 -17.04
N MET A 201 6.66 4.19 -17.34
CA MET A 201 6.51 3.72 -18.72
C MET A 201 5.35 4.43 -19.42
N VAL A 202 4.18 4.54 -18.74
CA VAL A 202 2.99 5.26 -19.24
C VAL A 202 3.30 6.72 -19.56
N THR A 203 4.01 7.41 -18.67
CA THR A 203 4.35 8.84 -18.84
C THR A 203 5.55 9.07 -19.76
N GLY A 204 6.15 8.02 -20.32
CA GLY A 204 7.37 8.13 -21.14
C GLY A 204 8.64 8.49 -20.34
N ALA A 205 8.57 8.54 -19.02
CA ALA A 205 9.68 8.90 -18.14
C ALA A 205 10.63 7.71 -17.83
N HIS A 206 10.32 6.50 -18.29
CA HIS A 206 11.19 5.34 -18.09
C HIS A 206 12.42 5.42 -19.01
N LYS A 207 13.62 5.24 -18.45
CA LYS A 207 14.89 5.44 -19.16
C LYS A 207 15.05 4.59 -20.43
N TYR A 208 14.57 3.34 -20.39
CA TYR A 208 14.84 2.35 -21.44
C TYR A 208 13.59 1.94 -22.23
N ILE A 209 12.41 2.02 -21.63
CA ILE A 209 11.19 1.45 -22.18
C ILE A 209 10.20 2.55 -22.50
N LYS A 210 9.79 2.58 -23.76
CA LYS A 210 8.59 3.30 -24.23
C LYS A 210 7.57 2.26 -24.62
N ILE A 211 6.32 2.48 -24.26
CA ILE A 211 5.20 1.59 -24.62
C ILE A 211 4.99 1.62 -26.13
N LYS A 212 4.71 0.46 -26.70
CA LYS A 212 4.40 0.26 -28.11
C LYS A 212 3.00 -0.33 -28.24
N SER A 213 2.36 -0.11 -29.38
CA SER A 213 1.06 -0.73 -29.70
C SER A 213 1.09 -2.25 -29.85
N THR A 214 2.29 -2.83 -29.97
CA THR A 214 2.52 -4.28 -30.01
C THR A 214 2.78 -4.89 -28.63
N ASP A 215 2.87 -4.07 -27.57
CA ASP A 215 3.11 -4.57 -26.21
C ASP A 215 1.86 -5.17 -25.60
N THR A 216 2.05 -6.27 -24.89
CA THR A 216 1.03 -6.86 -24.03
C THR A 216 1.44 -6.68 -22.57
N ILE A 217 0.62 -5.98 -21.81
CA ILE A 217 0.84 -5.72 -20.40
C ILE A 217 -0.09 -6.60 -19.56
N VAL A 218 0.49 -7.40 -18.67
CA VAL A 218 -0.25 -8.28 -17.76
C VAL A 218 -0.17 -7.73 -16.34
N PHE A 219 -1.30 -7.35 -15.77
CA PHE A 219 -1.42 -7.08 -14.34
C PHE A 219 -1.63 -8.40 -13.60
N SER A 220 -0.54 -8.94 -13.07
CA SER A 220 -0.54 -10.15 -12.27
C SER A 220 -0.68 -9.81 -10.76
N SER A 221 -1.66 -8.96 -10.45
CA SER A 221 -2.04 -8.52 -9.10
C SER A 221 -3.48 -8.01 -9.10
N ASN A 222 -4.10 -8.00 -7.92
CA ASN A 222 -5.33 -7.26 -7.68
C ASN A 222 -5.00 -5.89 -7.08
N PRO A 223 -5.81 -4.85 -7.30
CA PRO A 223 -5.70 -3.61 -6.57
C PRO A 223 -5.83 -3.85 -5.05
N ILE A 224 -4.95 -3.25 -4.27
CA ILE A 224 -5.14 -3.15 -2.83
C ILE A 224 -6.28 -2.15 -2.60
N PRO A 225 -7.18 -2.40 -1.63
CA PRO A 225 -8.27 -1.48 -1.32
C PRO A 225 -7.80 -0.01 -1.22
N GLY A 226 -8.48 0.90 -1.94
CA GLY A 226 -8.11 2.31 -2.04
C GLY A 226 -7.15 2.67 -3.18
N ASN A 227 -6.54 1.70 -3.86
CA ASN A 227 -5.68 1.95 -5.03
C ASN A 227 -6.41 1.78 -6.37
N GLU A 228 -7.67 1.39 -6.39
CA GLU A 228 -8.45 1.11 -7.60
C GLU A 228 -8.40 2.28 -8.61
N PRO A 229 -8.61 3.57 -8.21
CA PRO A 229 -8.56 4.69 -9.15
C PRO A 229 -7.19 4.86 -9.80
N LYS A 230 -6.11 4.60 -9.06
CA LYS A 230 -4.73 4.71 -9.57
C LYS A 230 -4.44 3.60 -10.58
N VAL A 231 -4.90 2.37 -10.30
CA VAL A 231 -4.77 1.23 -11.21
C VAL A 231 -5.56 1.48 -12.49
N VAL A 232 -6.80 1.97 -12.40
CA VAL A 232 -7.60 2.36 -13.56
C VAL A 232 -6.87 3.40 -14.40
N GLY A 233 -6.33 4.45 -13.76
CA GLY A 233 -5.55 5.47 -14.46
C GLY A 233 -4.31 4.93 -15.19
N ALA A 234 -3.61 3.95 -14.58
CA ALA A 234 -2.47 3.29 -15.21
C ALA A 234 -2.91 2.45 -16.43
N VAL A 235 -3.99 1.68 -16.31
CA VAL A 235 -4.57 0.89 -17.40
C VAL A 235 -4.99 1.78 -18.56
N ASP A 236 -5.75 2.86 -18.29
CA ASP A 236 -6.18 3.82 -19.30
C ASP A 236 -4.98 4.46 -20.02
N GLY A 237 -3.94 4.84 -19.28
CA GLY A 237 -2.72 5.39 -19.85
C GLY A 237 -2.04 4.42 -20.82
N LEU A 238 -1.87 3.16 -20.43
CA LEU A 238 -1.28 2.12 -21.26
C LEU A 238 -2.10 1.85 -22.54
N MET A 239 -3.42 1.78 -22.41
CA MET A 239 -4.31 1.56 -23.57
C MET A 239 -4.34 2.77 -24.51
N ARG A 240 -4.19 3.99 -24.02
CA ARG A 240 -4.04 5.22 -24.86
C ARG A 240 -2.77 5.21 -25.68
N GLU A 241 -1.69 4.59 -25.16
CA GLU A 241 -0.45 4.33 -25.93
C GLU A 241 -0.60 3.17 -26.93
N GLY A 242 -1.76 2.53 -26.99
CA GLY A 242 -2.11 1.47 -27.93
C GLY A 242 -1.76 0.06 -27.43
N ALA A 243 -1.27 -0.11 -26.22
CA ALA A 243 -0.91 -1.42 -25.67
C ALA A 243 -2.14 -2.28 -25.38
N ILE A 244 -1.96 -3.60 -25.46
CA ILE A 244 -2.94 -4.57 -25.00
C ILE A 244 -2.77 -4.75 -23.49
N VAL A 245 -3.84 -4.52 -22.71
CA VAL A 245 -3.79 -4.65 -21.26
C VAL A 245 -4.69 -5.78 -20.80
N MET A 246 -4.14 -6.65 -19.96
CA MET A 246 -4.82 -7.80 -19.37
C MET A 246 -4.75 -7.72 -17.86
N GLN A 247 -5.92 -7.82 -17.20
CA GLN A 247 -6.05 -7.86 -15.75
C GLN A 247 -6.66 -9.20 -15.34
N HIS A 248 -6.38 -9.65 -14.10
CA HIS A 248 -7.06 -10.81 -13.54
C HIS A 248 -8.60 -10.60 -13.57
N GLY A 249 -9.33 -11.57 -14.10
CA GLY A 249 -10.79 -11.50 -14.23
C GLY A 249 -11.32 -10.51 -15.29
N LYS A 250 -10.44 -9.73 -15.97
CA LYS A 250 -10.80 -8.76 -17.00
C LYS A 250 -9.90 -8.95 -18.21
N THR A 251 -10.20 -9.93 -19.01
CA THR A 251 -9.48 -10.25 -20.24
C THR A 251 -10.46 -10.56 -21.36
N HIS A 252 -10.10 -10.22 -22.59
CA HIS A 252 -10.88 -10.57 -23.77
C HIS A 252 -10.51 -11.95 -24.35
N LEU A 253 -9.51 -12.63 -23.78
CA LEU A 253 -9.19 -14.00 -24.15
C LEU A 253 -10.17 -14.96 -23.48
N THR A 254 -10.94 -15.68 -24.31
CA THR A 254 -11.82 -16.73 -23.84
C THR A 254 -11.00 -17.91 -23.32
N ASN A 255 -11.46 -18.53 -22.23
CA ASN A 255 -10.81 -19.69 -21.60
C ASN A 255 -9.39 -19.42 -21.03
N LEU A 256 -9.03 -18.16 -20.79
CA LEU A 256 -7.86 -17.84 -20.00
C LEU A 256 -8.21 -17.96 -18.51
N GLY A 257 -7.46 -18.76 -17.80
CA GLY A 257 -7.58 -18.89 -16.35
C GLY A 257 -7.00 -17.69 -15.57
N PRO A 258 -6.72 -17.85 -14.28
CA PRO A 258 -6.25 -16.74 -13.44
C PRO A 258 -4.89 -16.21 -13.90
N LEU A 259 -4.74 -14.89 -13.88
CA LEU A 259 -3.47 -14.18 -14.05
C LEU A 259 -2.87 -13.72 -12.72
N HIS A 260 -3.62 -13.89 -11.65
CA HIS A 260 -3.21 -13.56 -10.28
C HIS A 260 -3.85 -14.53 -9.30
N LEU A 261 -3.15 -14.78 -8.24
CA LEU A 261 -3.58 -15.53 -7.08
C LEU A 261 -3.28 -14.71 -5.83
N SER A 262 -4.27 -14.57 -4.95
CA SER A 262 -4.07 -13.87 -3.70
C SER A 262 -3.10 -14.61 -2.78
N GLY A 263 -2.34 -13.87 -1.98
CA GLY A 263 -1.55 -14.45 -0.89
C GLY A 263 -2.37 -14.85 0.34
N HIS A 264 -3.65 -14.46 0.39
CA HIS A 264 -4.51 -14.57 1.56
C HIS A 264 -5.63 -15.59 1.37
N ALA A 265 -6.03 -16.24 2.46
CA ALA A 265 -7.08 -17.25 2.51
C ALA A 265 -8.46 -16.68 2.14
N TYR A 266 -9.32 -17.51 1.55
CA TYR A 266 -10.69 -17.17 1.22
C TYR A 266 -11.63 -17.59 2.36
N TYR A 267 -12.91 -17.23 2.28
CA TYR A 267 -13.90 -17.44 3.35
C TYR A 267 -13.93 -18.88 3.89
N GLU A 268 -14.06 -19.88 3.02
CA GLU A 268 -14.15 -21.28 3.45
C GLU A 268 -12.81 -21.83 3.98
N ASP A 269 -11.66 -21.28 3.51
CA ASP A 269 -10.35 -21.61 4.05
C ASP A 269 -10.25 -21.13 5.50
N HIS A 270 -10.75 -19.91 5.80
CA HIS A 270 -10.83 -19.41 7.18
C HIS A 270 -11.75 -20.28 8.05
N VAL A 271 -12.94 -20.65 7.58
CA VAL A 271 -13.85 -21.55 8.30
C VAL A 271 -13.15 -22.86 8.66
N GLU A 272 -12.50 -23.50 7.68
CA GLU A 272 -11.82 -24.77 7.88
C GLU A 272 -10.65 -24.64 8.86
N PHE A 273 -9.86 -23.58 8.73
CA PHE A 273 -8.69 -23.35 9.58
C PHE A 273 -9.08 -23.03 11.02
N VAL A 274 -10.03 -22.14 11.25
CA VAL A 274 -10.50 -21.80 12.60
C VAL A 274 -11.18 -23.01 13.27
N THR A 275 -11.96 -23.80 12.49
CA THR A 275 -12.54 -25.06 12.98
C THR A 275 -11.45 -26.07 13.39
N ARG A 276 -10.35 -26.16 12.63
CA ARG A 276 -9.19 -27.01 12.96
C ARG A 276 -8.51 -26.56 14.24
N MET A 277 -8.29 -25.25 14.38
CA MET A 277 -7.59 -24.65 15.52
C MET A 277 -8.34 -24.73 16.83
N LYS A 278 -9.67 -24.79 16.81
CA LYS A 278 -10.56 -24.86 18.00
C LYS A 278 -10.19 -23.86 19.09
N PRO A 279 -10.00 -22.56 18.76
CA PRO A 279 -9.56 -21.60 19.75
C PRO A 279 -10.63 -21.37 20.82
N LEU A 280 -10.21 -21.17 22.07
CA LEU A 280 -11.12 -20.80 23.14
C LEU A 280 -11.62 -19.36 22.99
N ASN A 281 -10.72 -18.45 22.57
CA ASN A 281 -11.04 -17.08 22.27
C ASN A 281 -10.50 -16.72 20.88
N TYR A 282 -11.15 -15.76 20.23
CA TYR A 282 -10.87 -15.37 18.85
C TYR A 282 -10.75 -13.86 18.69
N MET A 283 -9.79 -13.44 17.92
CA MET A 283 -9.57 -12.04 17.59
C MET A 283 -9.16 -11.94 16.12
N PRO A 284 -10.05 -11.45 15.23
CA PRO A 284 -9.66 -11.10 13.87
C PRO A 284 -8.68 -9.93 13.89
N TYR A 285 -7.69 -9.96 13.00
CA TYR A 285 -6.74 -8.87 12.81
C TYR A 285 -6.31 -8.78 11.34
N HIS A 286 -5.47 -7.82 10.98
CA HIS A 286 -4.93 -7.64 9.64
C HIS A 286 -6.00 -7.55 8.54
N GLY A 287 -6.53 -6.35 8.36
CA GLY A 287 -7.56 -6.01 7.39
C GLY A 287 -8.24 -4.70 7.76
N GLU A 288 -9.06 -4.19 6.87
CA GLU A 288 -9.94 -3.06 7.17
C GLU A 288 -10.96 -3.45 8.25
N PHE A 289 -11.44 -2.51 9.04
CA PHE A 289 -12.33 -2.79 10.16
C PHE A 289 -13.56 -3.65 9.78
N PHE A 290 -14.17 -3.40 8.60
CA PHE A 290 -15.29 -4.23 8.13
C PHE A 290 -14.89 -5.68 7.85
N MET A 291 -13.63 -5.93 7.44
CA MET A 291 -13.13 -7.30 7.24
C MET A 291 -12.97 -8.02 8.59
N LEU A 292 -12.54 -7.30 9.63
CA LEU A 292 -12.44 -7.84 11.00
C LEU A 292 -13.83 -8.24 11.50
N GLU A 293 -14.85 -7.39 11.28
CA GLU A 293 -16.23 -7.69 11.65
C GLU A 293 -16.78 -8.91 10.91
N TYR A 294 -16.57 -9.02 9.58
CA TYR A 294 -16.98 -10.21 8.81
C TYR A 294 -16.28 -11.49 9.29
N ASN A 295 -15.03 -11.41 9.68
CA ASN A 295 -14.27 -12.55 10.20
C ASN A 295 -14.78 -12.95 11.60
N ALA A 296 -15.12 -11.97 12.46
CA ALA A 296 -15.77 -12.22 13.74
C ALA A 296 -17.15 -12.86 13.57
N GLU A 297 -17.95 -12.36 12.62
CA GLU A 297 -19.28 -12.91 12.29
C GLU A 297 -19.17 -14.36 11.79
N MET A 298 -18.20 -14.66 10.94
CA MET A 298 -17.91 -16.04 10.51
C MET A 298 -17.56 -16.94 11.70
N ALA A 299 -16.72 -16.47 12.61
CA ALA A 299 -16.30 -17.22 13.79
C ALA A 299 -17.48 -17.51 14.74
N GLU A 300 -18.39 -16.53 14.93
CA GLU A 300 -19.61 -16.69 15.74
C GLU A 300 -20.63 -17.63 15.06
N ASN A 301 -21.03 -17.27 13.84
CA ASN A 301 -22.24 -17.88 13.22
C ASN A 301 -21.96 -19.19 12.50
N VAL A 302 -20.74 -19.42 12.02
CA VAL A 302 -20.38 -20.60 11.22
C VAL A 302 -19.51 -21.57 12.00
N VAL A 303 -18.46 -21.08 12.67
CA VAL A 303 -17.60 -21.94 13.48
C VAL A 303 -18.21 -22.22 14.85
N GLY A 304 -19.05 -21.32 15.38
CA GLY A 304 -19.78 -21.50 16.63
C GLY A 304 -19.00 -21.08 17.88
N ILE A 305 -18.09 -20.13 17.76
CA ILE A 305 -17.39 -19.55 18.92
C ILE A 305 -18.35 -18.60 19.64
N ASP A 306 -18.48 -18.74 20.97
CA ASP A 306 -19.34 -17.85 21.77
C ASP A 306 -18.95 -16.37 21.56
N LYS A 307 -19.90 -15.52 21.26
CA LYS A 307 -19.71 -14.07 21.06
C LYS A 307 -18.90 -13.40 22.16
N LYS A 308 -19.05 -13.83 23.41
CA LYS A 308 -18.28 -13.33 24.57
C LYS A 308 -16.79 -13.67 24.51
N ARG A 309 -16.42 -14.61 23.63
CA ARG A 309 -15.06 -15.08 23.38
C ARG A 309 -14.45 -14.47 22.14
N ILE A 310 -15.15 -13.53 21.48
CA ILE A 310 -14.68 -12.84 20.28
C ILE A 310 -14.48 -11.36 20.60
N ILE A 311 -13.32 -10.81 20.23
CA ILE A 311 -13.04 -9.38 20.33
C ILE A 311 -12.60 -8.87 18.96
N VAL A 312 -13.32 -7.89 18.40
CA VAL A 312 -12.83 -7.07 17.30
C VAL A 312 -12.13 -5.85 17.92
N ALA A 313 -10.85 -5.72 17.67
CA ALA A 313 -10.02 -4.64 18.20
C ALA A 313 -9.71 -3.64 17.08
N ASP A 314 -9.69 -2.36 17.44
CA ASP A 314 -9.23 -1.26 16.59
C ASP A 314 -7.76 -0.95 16.90
N ASP A 315 -7.09 -0.21 16.03
CA ASP A 315 -5.72 0.22 16.23
C ASP A 315 -5.55 0.94 17.57
N GLY A 316 -4.60 0.46 18.37
CA GLY A 316 -4.30 0.98 19.70
C GLY A 316 -5.09 0.34 20.84
N ASP A 317 -6.12 -0.46 20.58
CA ASP A 317 -6.82 -1.18 21.65
C ASP A 317 -5.88 -2.20 22.31
N VAL A 318 -5.89 -2.23 23.62
CA VAL A 318 -5.15 -3.21 24.42
C VAL A 318 -6.07 -4.35 24.81
N VAL A 319 -5.75 -5.56 24.36
CA VAL A 319 -6.48 -6.79 24.67
C VAL A 319 -5.66 -7.64 25.63
N GLU A 320 -6.27 -8.06 26.74
CA GLU A 320 -5.67 -8.92 27.75
C GLU A 320 -6.25 -10.31 27.71
N LEU A 321 -5.38 -11.33 27.74
CA LEU A 321 -5.74 -12.72 28.08
C LEU A 321 -5.52 -12.91 29.59
N LEU A 322 -6.58 -13.19 30.31
CA LEU A 322 -6.58 -13.30 31.76
C LEU A 322 -6.23 -14.74 32.23
N PRO A 323 -5.85 -14.92 33.51
CA PRO A 323 -5.55 -16.25 34.06
C PRO A 323 -6.70 -17.25 33.96
N ASP A 324 -7.95 -16.79 33.98
CA ASP A 324 -9.16 -17.60 33.82
C ASP A 324 -9.49 -17.91 32.34
N LYS A 325 -8.57 -17.59 31.45
CA LYS A 325 -8.69 -17.78 29.99
C LYS A 325 -9.79 -16.91 29.35
N THR A 326 -10.26 -15.86 30.01
CA THR A 326 -11.13 -14.86 29.36
C THR A 326 -10.29 -13.76 28.71
N ILE A 327 -10.88 -13.08 27.74
CA ILE A 327 -10.26 -11.92 27.06
C ILE A 327 -11.07 -10.66 27.32
N ARG A 328 -10.41 -9.51 27.39
CA ARG A 328 -11.07 -8.22 27.52
C ARG A 328 -10.26 -7.10 26.87
N LYS A 329 -10.94 -6.04 26.46
CA LYS A 329 -10.26 -4.76 26.17
C LYS A 329 -9.99 -4.07 27.52
N SER A 330 -8.75 -3.69 27.78
CA SER A 330 -8.31 -3.12 29.07
C SER A 330 -7.88 -1.66 28.97
N GLY A 331 -7.71 -1.12 27.77
CA GLY A 331 -7.31 0.23 27.53
C GLY A 331 -7.02 0.53 26.08
N ARG A 332 -6.45 1.70 25.81
CA ARG A 332 -6.02 2.12 24.49
C ARG A 332 -4.71 2.89 24.58
N ILE A 333 -3.76 2.56 23.72
CA ILE A 333 -2.54 3.34 23.52
C ILE A 333 -2.75 4.32 22.36
N PRO A 334 -2.14 5.51 22.42
CA PRO A 334 -2.17 6.43 21.29
C PRO A 334 -1.53 5.77 20.06
N VAL A 335 -2.24 5.81 18.95
CA VAL A 335 -1.74 5.37 17.64
C VAL A 335 -1.88 6.52 16.65
N GLY A 336 -0.99 6.62 15.71
CA GLY A 336 -1.00 7.65 14.67
C GLY A 336 0.12 7.40 13.65
N ASN A 337 0.02 8.06 12.51
CA ASN A 337 1.05 8.01 11.51
C ASN A 337 2.22 8.92 11.91
N GLU A 338 3.39 8.35 12.11
CA GLU A 338 4.64 9.11 12.17
C GLU A 338 5.20 9.22 10.74
N LEU A 339 5.41 10.45 10.31
CA LEU A 339 5.89 10.75 8.97
C LEU A 339 7.37 11.11 9.02
N TYR A 340 8.15 10.50 8.15
CA TYR A 340 9.57 10.75 7.98
C TYR A 340 9.84 11.28 6.57
N ASP A 341 10.80 12.18 6.43
CA ASP A 341 11.30 12.61 5.13
C ASP A 341 12.37 11.64 4.59
N ASP A 342 12.84 11.88 3.35
CA ASP A 342 13.87 11.05 2.70
C ASP A 342 15.24 11.06 3.45
N ALA A 343 15.38 11.93 4.46
CA ALA A 343 16.57 12.01 5.31
C ALA A 343 16.32 11.43 6.72
N ASP A 344 15.30 10.59 6.88
CA ASP A 344 14.87 9.97 8.13
C ASP A 344 14.58 10.99 9.26
N LYS A 345 14.14 12.21 8.91
CA LYS A 345 13.70 13.20 9.88
C LYS A 345 12.19 13.17 10.04
N GLN A 346 11.75 13.11 11.27
CA GLN A 346 10.32 13.16 11.60
C GLN A 346 9.70 14.47 11.09
N VAL A 347 8.63 14.36 10.33
CA VAL A 347 7.86 15.50 9.79
C VAL A 347 6.61 15.67 10.62
N HIS A 348 6.43 16.85 11.24
CA HIS A 348 5.22 17.14 11.98
C HIS A 348 3.97 17.08 11.09
N GLU A 349 2.89 16.53 11.63
CA GLU A 349 1.60 16.37 10.93
C GLU A 349 1.09 17.71 10.36
N ALA A 350 1.31 18.83 11.08
CA ALA A 350 0.97 20.17 10.63
C ALA A 350 1.63 20.52 9.27
N VAL A 351 2.91 20.17 9.11
CA VAL A 351 3.65 20.43 7.85
C VAL A 351 3.06 19.63 6.68
N VAL A 352 2.60 18.41 6.94
CA VAL A 352 1.96 17.57 5.92
C VAL A 352 0.58 18.10 5.57
N LYS A 353 -0.22 18.50 6.57
CA LYS A 353 -1.52 19.16 6.36
C LYS A 353 -1.36 20.43 5.51
N ASP A 354 -0.37 21.26 5.84
CA ASP A 354 -0.08 22.46 5.05
C ASP A 354 0.30 22.13 3.60
N ARG A 355 1.17 21.14 3.38
CA ARG A 355 1.54 20.69 2.02
C ARG A 355 0.35 20.18 1.23
N ILE A 356 -0.52 19.38 1.84
CA ILE A 356 -1.75 18.89 1.21
C ILE A 356 -2.68 20.06 0.89
N HIS A 357 -2.87 20.99 1.82
CA HIS A 357 -3.71 22.17 1.61
C HIS A 357 -3.16 23.04 0.47
N ILE A 358 -1.86 23.35 0.49
CA ILE A 358 -1.19 24.08 -0.59
C ILE A 358 -1.37 23.39 -1.94
N SER A 359 -1.26 22.06 -2.00
CA SER A 359 -1.39 21.32 -3.25
C SER A 359 -2.80 21.36 -3.85
N ARG A 360 -3.83 21.51 -3.02
CA ARG A 360 -5.24 21.54 -3.41
C ARG A 360 -5.75 22.95 -3.65
N GLU A 361 -5.43 23.86 -2.75
CA GLU A 361 -6.02 25.19 -2.65
C GLU A 361 -5.06 26.31 -3.07
N GLY A 362 -3.74 26.03 -3.03
CA GLY A 362 -2.71 27.00 -3.38
C GLY A 362 -2.38 28.00 -2.28
N ILE A 363 -1.62 29.03 -2.67
CA ILE A 363 -1.17 30.13 -1.79
C ILE A 363 -1.58 31.46 -2.39
N PHE A 364 -2.05 32.36 -1.53
CA PHE A 364 -2.34 33.76 -1.84
C PHE A 364 -1.61 34.67 -0.86
N MET A 365 -0.69 35.51 -1.34
CA MET A 365 0.11 36.38 -0.51
C MET A 365 -0.18 37.83 -0.83
N VAL A 366 -0.34 38.65 0.22
CA VAL A 366 -0.39 40.10 0.10
C VAL A 366 0.77 40.75 0.83
N VAL A 367 1.40 41.71 0.18
CA VAL A 367 2.54 42.44 0.75
C VAL A 367 2.20 43.90 0.83
N LEU A 368 2.21 44.43 2.04
CA LEU A 368 1.91 45.82 2.36
C LEU A 368 3.21 46.54 2.74
N THR A 369 3.46 47.70 2.15
CA THR A 369 4.56 48.58 2.58
C THR A 369 3.96 49.83 3.20
N VAL A 370 4.23 50.03 4.49
CA VAL A 370 3.67 51.11 5.31
C VAL A 370 4.75 52.00 5.91
N SER A 371 4.47 53.28 6.02
CA SER A 371 5.36 54.21 6.68
C SER A 371 5.35 54.01 8.18
N LYS A 372 6.51 53.78 8.79
CA LYS A 372 6.67 53.66 10.24
C LYS A 372 6.20 54.89 11.02
N LYS A 373 6.34 56.11 10.41
CA LYS A 373 5.92 57.39 11.03
C LYS A 373 4.42 57.59 11.00
N THR A 374 3.72 57.20 9.93
CA THR A 374 2.32 57.52 9.74
C THR A 374 1.36 56.34 9.81
N GLY A 375 1.86 55.13 9.77
CA GLY A 375 1.10 53.89 9.72
C GLY A 375 0.29 53.69 8.42
N ARG A 376 0.56 54.50 7.35
CA ARG A 376 -0.17 54.51 6.11
C ARG A 376 0.59 53.77 5.00
N LEU A 377 -0.15 53.25 4.01
CA LEU A 377 0.44 52.64 2.82
C LEU A 377 1.31 53.64 2.06
N MET A 378 2.50 53.21 1.66
CA MET A 378 3.41 53.97 0.84
C MET A 378 3.29 53.65 -0.65
N LYS A 379 2.81 52.48 -1.01
CA LYS A 379 2.53 52.04 -2.39
C LYS A 379 1.31 51.13 -2.45
N THR A 380 0.86 50.83 -3.65
CA THR A 380 -0.20 49.86 -3.91
C THR A 380 0.22 48.50 -3.34
N PRO A 381 -0.68 47.78 -2.63
CA PRO A 381 -0.40 46.41 -2.15
C PRO A 381 0.02 45.48 -3.28
N ASP A 382 1.12 44.75 -3.08
CA ASP A 382 1.51 43.72 -4.00
C ASP A 382 0.75 42.42 -3.66
N VAL A 383 0.37 41.68 -4.70
CA VAL A 383 -0.38 40.42 -4.59
C VAL A 383 0.38 39.35 -5.35
N VAL A 384 0.60 38.22 -4.72
CA VAL A 384 1.23 37.03 -5.34
C VAL A 384 0.31 35.83 -5.13
N SER A 385 0.03 35.10 -6.19
CA SER A 385 -0.73 33.85 -6.17
C SER A 385 0.12 32.72 -6.76
N ARG A 386 0.05 31.53 -6.14
CA ARG A 386 0.67 30.31 -6.66
C ARG A 386 -0.30 29.14 -6.47
N ALA A 387 -0.45 28.32 -7.52
CA ALA A 387 -1.31 27.14 -7.54
C ALA A 387 -2.77 27.40 -7.13
N PHE A 388 -3.27 28.66 -7.26
CA PHE A 388 -4.64 29.06 -6.91
C PHE A 388 -5.33 29.71 -8.10
N VAL A 389 -5.01 30.96 -8.43
CA VAL A 389 -5.58 31.71 -9.57
C VAL A 389 -4.46 32.30 -10.42
N TYR A 390 -4.73 32.39 -11.72
CA TYR A 390 -3.88 33.17 -12.64
C TYR A 390 -4.19 34.65 -12.49
N LEU A 391 -3.25 35.45 -11.97
CA LEU A 391 -3.42 36.84 -11.65
C LEU A 391 -3.89 37.67 -12.89
N ASP A 392 -3.35 37.35 -14.07
CA ASP A 392 -3.67 38.02 -15.33
C ASP A 392 -5.12 37.82 -15.78
N LYS A 393 -5.80 36.78 -15.28
CA LYS A 393 -7.21 36.48 -15.59
C LYS A 393 -8.17 36.82 -14.45
N SER A 394 -7.66 37.42 -13.38
CA SER A 394 -8.41 37.71 -12.15
C SER A 394 -8.34 39.18 -11.73
N GLU A 395 -8.22 40.09 -12.68
CA GLU A 395 -8.03 41.53 -12.41
C GLU A 395 -9.11 42.12 -11.51
N GLU A 396 -10.38 41.73 -11.71
CA GLU A 396 -11.49 42.21 -10.88
C GLU A 396 -11.33 41.81 -9.41
N LEU A 397 -11.02 40.53 -9.15
CA LEU A 397 -10.81 40.01 -7.80
C LEU A 397 -9.61 40.71 -7.13
N ILE A 398 -8.51 40.84 -7.85
CA ILE A 398 -7.32 41.54 -7.37
C ILE A 398 -7.61 43.01 -7.09
N GLY A 399 -8.42 43.65 -7.93
CA GLY A 399 -8.90 45.03 -7.75
C GLY A 399 -9.72 45.17 -6.46
N LYS A 400 -10.66 44.28 -6.21
CA LYS A 400 -11.45 44.22 -4.97
C LYS A 400 -10.56 44.07 -3.72
N ILE A 401 -9.59 43.18 -3.75
CA ILE A 401 -8.66 42.95 -2.64
C ILE A 401 -7.78 44.18 -2.39
N ARG A 402 -7.22 44.77 -3.44
CA ARG A 402 -6.42 46.00 -3.30
C ARG A 402 -7.24 47.17 -2.75
N HIS A 403 -8.48 47.33 -3.18
CA HIS A 403 -9.39 48.32 -2.64
C HIS A 403 -9.69 48.09 -1.15
N TYR A 404 -10.02 46.86 -0.77
CA TYR A 404 -10.23 46.46 0.60
C TYR A 404 -9.00 46.82 1.46
N LEU A 405 -7.81 46.41 1.04
CA LEU A 405 -6.58 46.66 1.78
C LEU A 405 -6.27 48.14 1.98
N ARG A 406 -6.48 48.96 0.95
CA ARG A 406 -6.33 50.43 1.08
C ARG A 406 -7.29 50.99 2.12
N THR A 407 -8.57 50.67 2.01
CA THR A 407 -9.59 51.15 2.95
C THR A 407 -9.31 50.69 4.39
N LYS A 408 -8.92 49.46 4.59
CA LYS A 408 -8.59 48.88 5.92
C LYS A 408 -7.43 49.64 6.57
N ILE A 409 -6.32 49.84 5.84
CA ILE A 409 -5.13 50.50 6.37
C ILE A 409 -5.35 52.00 6.59
N GLU A 410 -6.13 52.70 5.75
CA GLU A 410 -6.50 54.09 5.99
C GLU A 410 -7.28 54.30 7.28
N ARG A 411 -8.15 53.34 7.62
CA ARG A 411 -8.97 53.38 8.85
C ARG A 411 -8.19 53.00 10.08
N THR A 412 -7.36 51.95 10.00
CA THR A 412 -6.76 51.31 11.18
C THR A 412 -5.39 51.90 11.56
N LYS A 413 -4.60 52.45 10.60
CA LYS A 413 -3.21 52.90 10.80
C LYS A 413 -2.34 51.86 11.49
N ILE A 414 -1.37 51.31 10.81
CA ILE A 414 -0.52 50.23 11.37
C ILE A 414 0.54 50.83 12.28
N THR A 415 0.67 50.31 13.49
CA THR A 415 1.66 50.62 14.50
C THR A 415 2.30 49.32 15.01
N ASP A 416 3.45 49.42 15.70
CA ASP A 416 4.10 48.27 16.30
C ASP A 416 3.18 47.47 17.27
N ASN A 417 2.27 48.16 17.94
CA ASN A 417 1.35 47.57 18.92
C ASN A 417 0.20 46.76 18.31
N ASN A 418 -0.28 47.12 17.10
CA ASN A 418 -1.45 46.48 16.49
C ASN A 418 -1.09 45.66 15.25
N MET A 419 0.17 45.57 14.86
CA MET A 419 0.59 44.92 13.63
C MET A 419 0.19 43.44 13.55
N LYS A 420 0.27 42.73 14.67
CA LYS A 420 -0.10 41.32 14.75
C LYS A 420 -1.59 41.12 14.46
N ASP A 421 -2.41 41.87 15.19
CA ASP A 421 -3.87 41.79 15.11
C ASP A 421 -4.35 42.18 13.69
N VAL A 422 -3.79 43.25 13.12
CA VAL A 422 -4.11 43.70 11.75
C VAL A 422 -3.70 42.67 10.72
N LYS A 423 -2.59 41.95 10.90
CA LYS A 423 -2.20 40.83 10.02
C LYS A 423 -3.21 39.70 10.05
N GLU A 424 -3.68 39.32 11.23
CA GLU A 424 -4.67 38.26 11.42
C GLU A 424 -6.02 38.67 10.81
N GLU A 425 -6.50 39.89 11.09
CA GLU A 425 -7.74 40.41 10.49
C GLU A 425 -7.67 40.43 8.95
N ILE A 426 -6.58 40.94 8.39
CA ILE A 426 -6.41 40.99 6.92
C ILE A 426 -6.38 39.57 6.34
N ARG A 427 -5.73 38.63 6.98
CA ARG A 427 -5.70 37.22 6.54
C ARG A 427 -7.12 36.66 6.48
N ASP A 428 -7.88 36.82 7.54
CA ASP A 428 -9.23 36.27 7.66
C ASP A 428 -10.21 36.95 6.69
N ASP A 429 -10.19 38.27 6.59
CA ASP A 429 -11.01 39.01 5.64
C ASP A 429 -10.71 38.64 4.17
N ILE A 430 -9.43 38.51 3.82
CA ILE A 430 -9.03 38.07 2.47
C ILE A 430 -9.45 36.63 2.22
N SER A 431 -9.32 35.75 3.19
CA SER A 431 -9.79 34.35 3.06
C SER A 431 -11.28 34.29 2.73
N HIS A 432 -12.12 35.11 3.40
CA HIS A 432 -13.54 35.22 3.10
C HIS A 432 -13.78 35.77 1.69
N ILE A 433 -13.09 36.85 1.29
CA ILE A 433 -13.24 37.44 -0.06
C ILE A 433 -12.89 36.42 -1.14
N LEU A 434 -11.84 35.64 -0.93
CA LEU A 434 -11.40 34.61 -1.87
C LEU A 434 -12.41 33.46 -1.95
N PHE A 435 -12.89 33.00 -0.80
CA PHE A 435 -13.90 31.94 -0.73
C PHE A 435 -15.20 32.34 -1.42
N ASP A 436 -15.72 33.56 -1.13
CA ASP A 436 -16.95 34.06 -1.72
C ASP A 436 -16.84 34.20 -3.25
N ALA A 437 -15.64 34.55 -3.76
CA ALA A 437 -15.40 34.71 -5.17
C ALA A 437 -15.12 33.44 -5.95
N THR A 438 -14.57 32.40 -5.29
CA THR A 438 -14.01 31.23 -5.99
C THR A 438 -14.47 29.87 -5.45
N GLY A 439 -15.03 29.84 -4.23
CA GLY A 439 -15.34 28.59 -3.52
C GLY A 439 -14.12 27.86 -2.96
N HIS A 440 -12.91 28.45 -3.02
CA HIS A 440 -11.65 27.87 -2.59
C HIS A 440 -11.05 28.60 -1.39
N THR A 441 -10.25 27.90 -0.59
CA THR A 441 -9.63 28.41 0.65
C THR A 441 -8.11 28.32 0.60
N PRO A 442 -7.41 29.10 -0.22
CA PRO A 442 -5.95 29.07 -0.29
C PRO A 442 -5.32 29.51 1.03
N ILE A 443 -4.07 29.12 1.27
CA ILE A 443 -3.31 29.68 2.41
C ILE A 443 -3.03 31.16 2.15
N VAL A 444 -3.63 32.01 2.96
CA VAL A 444 -3.42 33.47 2.88
C VAL A 444 -2.27 33.90 3.77
N ILE A 445 -1.26 34.53 3.17
CA ILE A 445 -0.09 35.06 3.86
C ILE A 445 -0.10 36.60 3.77
N THR A 446 -0.16 37.26 4.93
CA THR A 446 -0.08 38.73 5.02
C THR A 446 1.31 39.15 5.48
N VAL A 447 2.04 39.89 4.63
CA VAL A 447 3.34 40.48 4.94
C VAL A 447 3.20 41.99 5.05
N ILE A 448 3.63 42.57 6.17
CA ILE A 448 3.65 44.01 6.39
C ILE A 448 5.10 44.45 6.62
N ASN A 449 5.61 45.26 5.67
CA ASN A 449 6.92 45.90 5.77
C ASN A 449 6.78 47.32 6.23
N GLN A 450 7.41 47.69 7.34
CA GLN A 450 7.50 49.07 7.81
C GLN A 450 8.81 49.70 7.33
N VAL A 451 8.73 50.88 6.71
CA VAL A 451 9.84 51.66 6.20
C VAL A 451 9.74 53.11 6.67
#